data_a7517c91a2cd8436a579546ee7de7aff
#
_entry.id   a7517c91a2cd8436a579546ee7de7aff
#
_cell.length_a   1.000
_cell.length_b   1.000
_cell.length_c   1.000
_cell.angle_alpha   90.00
_cell.angle_beta   90.00
_cell.angle_gamma   90.00
#
_symmetry.space_group_name_H-M   'P 1'
#
loop_
_entity.id
_entity.type
_entity.pdbx_description
1 polymer ?
#
loop_
_entity_poly.entity_id
_entity_poly.type
_entity_poly.pdbx_seq_one_letter_code
_entity_poly.pdbx_strand_id
1 'polypeptide(L)'
;KWVGIFENLYYCFRIMPYGLPHLRAVKKERKLYLWDWSACEDEAARFENLVASHLLKYCHFQEDTEGDDMSFRFLRDSSGREIDFVVLKNGQPEFAVECKSGGRTLSRNISYFAQRSPIPCFYQVHLDPKGDDTEWLEAKARILPFVKLCELLRL
;
A
#
# COMPACT_ATOMS: atom_id res chain seq x y z
N LYS A 1 2.67 0.92 -24.87
CA LYS A 1 1.83 0.02 -25.71
C LYS A 1 1.82 -1.42 -25.17
N TRP A 2 2.98 -2.06 -24.93
CA TRP A 2 3.06 -3.45 -24.44
C TRP A 2 2.48 -3.66 -23.05
N VAL A 3 2.74 -2.77 -22.10
CA VAL A 3 2.23 -2.88 -20.72
C VAL A 3 0.69 -2.91 -20.69
N GLY A 4 0.01 -2.13 -21.54
CA GLY A 4 -1.45 -2.19 -21.62
C GLY A 4 -1.99 -3.54 -22.13
N ILE A 5 -1.23 -4.26 -22.97
CA ILE A 5 -1.59 -5.62 -23.39
C ILE A 5 -1.47 -6.58 -22.20
N PHE A 6 -0.38 -6.48 -21.42
CA PHE A 6 -0.19 -7.31 -20.23
C PHE A 6 -1.24 -7.04 -19.14
N GLU A 7 -1.69 -5.80 -18.99
CA GLU A 7 -2.80 -5.48 -18.09
C GLU A 7 -4.11 -6.15 -18.54
N ASN A 8 -4.44 -6.08 -19.84
CA ASN A 8 -5.63 -6.73 -20.38
C ASN A 8 -5.59 -8.26 -20.30
N LEU A 9 -4.41 -8.86 -20.24
CA LEU A 9 -4.19 -10.29 -20.05
C LEU A 9 -4.08 -10.70 -18.58
N TYR A 10 -4.31 -9.78 -17.64
CA TYR A 10 -4.15 -10.01 -16.20
C TYR A 10 -2.75 -10.53 -15.81
N TYR A 11 -1.73 -10.12 -16.56
CA TYR A 11 -0.34 -10.44 -16.22
C TYR A 11 0.22 -9.46 -15.19
N CYS A 12 -0.13 -8.19 -15.32
CA CYS A 12 0.27 -7.14 -14.40
C CYS A 12 -0.83 -6.10 -14.21
N PHE A 13 -0.68 -5.27 -13.20
CA PHE A 13 -1.48 -4.08 -12.97
C PHE A 13 -0.60 -2.90 -12.55
N ARG A 14 -1.09 -1.69 -12.71
CA ARG A 14 -0.36 -0.47 -12.33
C ARG A 14 -1.17 0.36 -11.35
N ILE A 15 -0.47 0.91 -10.39
CA ILE A 15 -1.04 1.92 -9.49
C ILE A 15 -0.45 3.29 -9.76
N MET A 16 -1.24 4.31 -9.51
CA MET A 16 -0.89 5.71 -9.72
C MET A 16 -0.50 6.37 -8.41
N PRO A 17 0.26 7.48 -8.44
CA PRO A 17 0.56 8.22 -7.23
C PRO A 17 -0.71 8.89 -6.65
N TYR A 18 -0.78 8.92 -5.33
CA TYR A 18 -1.73 9.75 -4.59
C TYR A 18 -1.17 11.17 -4.48
N GLY A 19 -1.86 12.12 -5.10
CA GLY A 19 -1.47 13.53 -5.08
C GLY A 19 -1.95 14.23 -3.81
N LEU A 20 -1.01 14.67 -2.99
CA LEU A 20 -1.32 15.55 -1.86
C LEU A 20 -1.27 17.02 -2.32
N PRO A 21 -2.28 17.86 -1.99
CA PRO A 21 -2.37 19.25 -2.46
C PRO A 21 -1.15 20.12 -2.09
N HIS A 22 -0.50 19.81 -0.97
CA HIS A 22 0.63 20.58 -0.41
C HIS A 22 2.00 19.91 -0.61
N LEU A 23 2.04 18.70 -1.18
CA LEU A 23 3.29 18.02 -1.50
C LEU A 23 3.42 17.94 -3.02
N ARG A 24 4.58 18.34 -3.55
CA ARG A 24 4.88 18.16 -4.96
C ARG A 24 4.96 16.65 -5.24
N ALA A 25 3.83 16.05 -5.58
CA ALA A 25 3.78 14.65 -5.97
C ALA A 25 4.36 14.46 -7.38
N VAL A 26 5.06 13.36 -7.58
CA VAL A 26 5.54 12.95 -8.91
C VAL A 26 4.34 12.41 -9.69
N LYS A 27 3.63 13.28 -10.42
CA LYS A 27 2.33 13.00 -11.05
C LYS A 27 2.36 11.97 -12.20
N LYS A 28 3.54 11.57 -12.70
CA LYS A 28 3.63 10.78 -13.95
C LYS A 28 4.14 9.35 -13.76
N GLU A 29 4.75 9.02 -12.64
CA GLU A 29 5.25 7.68 -12.40
C GLU A 29 4.12 6.74 -12.03
N ARG A 30 4.21 5.51 -12.50
CA ARG A 30 3.30 4.41 -12.14
C ARG A 30 4.14 3.27 -11.62
N LYS A 31 3.74 2.67 -10.52
CA LYS A 31 4.31 1.40 -10.06
C LYS A 31 3.59 0.26 -10.77
N LEU A 32 4.35 -0.77 -11.15
CA LEU A 32 3.84 -1.97 -11.81
C LEU A 32 4.01 -3.16 -10.88
N TYR A 33 2.96 -3.96 -10.76
CA TYR A 33 2.92 -5.19 -9.98
C TYR A 33 2.42 -6.35 -10.85
N LEU A 34 2.86 -7.56 -10.53
CA LEU A 34 2.40 -8.78 -11.19
C LEU A 34 1.17 -9.33 -10.47
N TRP A 35 0.24 -9.91 -11.20
CA TRP A 35 -0.85 -10.69 -10.60
C TRP A 35 -0.31 -11.94 -9.91
N ASP A 36 0.68 -12.59 -10.51
CA ASP A 36 1.43 -13.68 -9.86
C ASP A 36 2.67 -13.09 -9.14
N TRP A 37 2.49 -12.75 -7.88
CA TRP A 37 3.56 -12.22 -7.03
C TRP A 37 4.72 -13.20 -6.85
N SER A 38 4.49 -14.53 -7.02
CA SER A 38 5.53 -15.56 -6.84
C SER A 38 6.61 -15.50 -7.94
N ALA A 39 6.30 -14.87 -9.07
CA ALA A 39 7.24 -14.65 -10.16
C ALA A 39 8.31 -13.58 -9.85
N CYS A 40 8.20 -12.83 -8.76
CA CYS A 40 9.23 -11.88 -8.33
C CYS A 40 10.42 -12.63 -7.70
N GLU A 41 11.62 -12.43 -8.24
CA GLU A 41 12.84 -13.09 -7.74
C GLU A 41 13.33 -12.49 -6.42
N ASP A 42 13.32 -11.17 -6.31
CA ASP A 42 13.71 -10.45 -5.09
C ASP A 42 12.66 -10.60 -3.98
N GLU A 43 13.11 -10.98 -2.78
CA GLU A 43 12.19 -11.26 -1.65
C GLU A 43 11.42 -10.03 -1.19
N ALA A 44 12.05 -8.86 -1.17
CA ALA A 44 11.40 -7.62 -0.75
C ALA A 44 10.36 -7.18 -1.78
N ALA A 45 10.70 -7.23 -3.08
CA ALA A 45 9.77 -6.96 -4.17
C ALA A 45 8.64 -7.98 -4.20
N ARG A 46 8.92 -9.26 -3.95
CA ARG A 46 7.92 -10.32 -3.84
C ARG A 46 6.93 -10.05 -2.72
N PHE A 47 7.40 -9.65 -1.54
CA PHE A 47 6.54 -9.30 -0.43
C PHE A 47 5.70 -8.06 -0.73
N GLU A 48 6.30 -6.99 -1.27
CA GLU A 48 5.56 -5.80 -1.68
C GLU A 48 4.47 -6.16 -2.71
N ASN A 49 4.80 -6.99 -3.70
CA ASN A 49 3.84 -7.46 -4.71
C ASN A 49 2.71 -8.33 -4.12
N LEU A 50 3.03 -9.20 -3.15
CA LEU A 50 2.04 -9.98 -2.41
C LEU A 50 1.03 -9.06 -1.71
N VAL A 51 1.53 -8.05 -0.99
CA VAL A 51 0.69 -7.05 -0.31
C VAL A 51 -0.15 -6.28 -1.32
N ALA A 52 0.46 -5.84 -2.45
CA ALA A 52 -0.24 -5.14 -3.52
C ALA A 52 -1.43 -5.94 -4.06
N SER A 53 -1.24 -7.24 -4.34
CA SER A 53 -2.29 -8.11 -4.87
C SER A 53 -3.45 -8.28 -3.89
N HIS A 54 -3.16 -8.39 -2.59
CA HIS A 54 -4.19 -8.52 -1.56
C HIS A 54 -4.96 -7.20 -1.34
N LEU A 55 -4.27 -6.05 -1.35
CA LEU A 55 -4.93 -4.76 -1.24
C LEU A 55 -5.80 -4.44 -2.47
N LEU A 56 -5.36 -4.82 -3.67
CA LEU A 56 -6.19 -4.72 -4.87
C LEU A 56 -7.45 -5.59 -4.75
N LYS A 57 -7.30 -6.84 -4.26
CA LYS A 57 -8.44 -7.72 -3.97
C LYS A 57 -9.40 -7.08 -2.95
N TYR A 58 -8.87 -6.45 -1.90
CA TYR A 58 -9.70 -5.70 -0.94
C TYR A 58 -10.50 -4.60 -1.62
N CYS A 59 -9.87 -3.78 -2.46
CA CYS A 59 -10.56 -2.72 -3.20
C CYS A 59 -11.68 -3.28 -4.05
N HIS A 60 -11.42 -4.30 -4.88
CA HIS A 60 -12.45 -4.92 -5.72
C HIS A 60 -13.59 -5.53 -4.89
N PHE A 61 -13.27 -6.17 -3.75
CA PHE A 61 -14.28 -6.72 -2.86
C PHE A 61 -15.20 -5.63 -2.30
N GLN A 62 -14.66 -4.48 -1.86
CA GLN A 62 -15.46 -3.35 -1.38
C GLN A 62 -16.32 -2.76 -2.50
N GLU A 63 -15.79 -2.64 -3.72
CA GLU A 63 -16.56 -2.18 -4.88
C GLU A 63 -17.72 -3.12 -5.19
N ASP A 64 -17.47 -4.44 -5.22
CA ASP A 64 -18.44 -5.45 -5.63
C ASP A 64 -19.53 -5.69 -4.56
N THR A 65 -19.20 -5.59 -3.27
CA THR A 65 -20.13 -5.94 -2.18
C THR A 65 -20.80 -4.74 -1.53
N GLU A 66 -20.07 -3.62 -1.39
CA GLU A 66 -20.56 -2.43 -0.69
C GLU A 66 -20.93 -1.28 -1.66
N GLY A 67 -20.48 -1.36 -2.92
CA GLY A 67 -20.70 -0.31 -3.91
C GLY A 67 -19.86 0.95 -3.68
N ASP A 68 -18.78 0.85 -2.91
CA ASP A 68 -17.87 1.95 -2.66
C ASP A 68 -17.02 2.27 -3.90
N ASP A 69 -16.64 3.53 -4.09
CA ASP A 69 -15.62 3.93 -5.08
C ASP A 69 -14.23 3.79 -4.46
N MET A 70 -13.52 2.75 -4.85
CA MET A 70 -12.20 2.45 -4.32
C MET A 70 -11.08 2.91 -5.25
N SER A 71 -10.00 3.43 -4.67
CA SER A 71 -8.79 3.77 -5.42
C SER A 71 -7.55 3.23 -4.71
N PHE A 72 -6.74 2.48 -5.48
CA PHE A 72 -5.49 1.91 -5.01
C PHE A 72 -4.32 2.72 -5.56
N ARG A 73 -3.50 3.31 -4.69
CA ARG A 73 -2.47 4.29 -4.99
C ARG A 73 -1.18 4.01 -4.21
N PHE A 74 -0.13 4.77 -4.50
CA PHE A 74 1.06 4.91 -3.66
C PHE A 74 1.31 6.39 -3.36
N LEU A 75 2.12 6.70 -2.36
CA LEU A 75 2.47 8.07 -2.03
C LEU A 75 3.98 8.27 -2.20
N ARG A 76 4.39 9.24 -3.03
CA ARG A 76 5.78 9.64 -3.20
C ARG A 76 5.88 11.14 -3.32
N ASP A 77 6.79 11.75 -2.57
CA ASP A 77 7.09 13.18 -2.68
C ASP A 77 8.27 13.46 -3.63
N SER A 78 8.51 14.73 -3.92
CA SER A 78 9.60 15.17 -4.78
C SER A 78 11.01 14.92 -4.21
N SER A 79 11.11 14.58 -2.92
CA SER A 79 12.38 14.22 -2.26
C SER A 79 12.63 12.72 -2.26
N GLY A 80 11.75 11.93 -2.91
CA GLY A 80 11.88 10.48 -3.01
C GLY A 80 11.41 9.70 -1.78
N ARG A 81 10.79 10.37 -0.77
CA ARG A 81 10.14 9.65 0.33
C ARG A 81 8.86 9.01 -0.17
N GLU A 82 8.63 7.77 0.25
CA GLU A 82 7.54 6.95 -0.27
C GLU A 82 6.83 6.18 0.83
N ILE A 83 5.53 5.98 0.65
CA ILE A 83 4.70 4.95 1.26
C ILE A 83 4.21 4.04 0.14
N ASP A 84 4.40 2.75 0.30
CA ASP A 84 4.18 1.77 -0.75
C ASP A 84 2.75 1.78 -1.28
N PHE A 85 1.76 1.87 -0.37
CA PHE A 85 0.36 1.83 -0.75
C PHE A 85 -0.50 2.82 0.04
N VAL A 86 -1.51 3.37 -0.64
CA VAL A 86 -2.58 4.17 -0.06
C VAL A 86 -3.90 3.68 -0.65
N VAL A 87 -4.81 3.29 0.21
CA VAL A 87 -6.19 2.93 -0.16
C VAL A 87 -7.09 4.12 0.09
N LEU A 88 -7.86 4.49 -0.94
CA LEU A 88 -8.88 5.53 -0.85
C LEU A 88 -10.26 4.90 -0.99
N LYS A 89 -11.19 5.37 -0.20
CA LYS A 89 -12.60 5.02 -0.24
C LYS A 89 -13.41 6.29 -0.50
N ASN A 90 -14.20 6.31 -1.56
CA ASN A 90 -15.03 7.45 -1.94
C ASN A 90 -14.23 8.76 -2.04
N GLY A 91 -13.03 8.67 -2.63
CA GLY A 91 -12.12 9.79 -2.84
C GLY A 91 -11.33 10.26 -1.60
N GLN A 92 -11.53 9.66 -0.42
CA GLN A 92 -10.81 9.97 0.80
C GLN A 92 -9.84 8.84 1.19
N PRO A 93 -8.65 9.15 1.71
CA PRO A 93 -7.74 8.12 2.20
C PRO A 93 -8.34 7.37 3.39
N GLU A 94 -8.38 6.05 3.28
CA GLU A 94 -8.86 5.15 4.32
C GLU A 94 -7.70 4.68 5.21
N PHE A 95 -6.63 4.22 4.60
CA PHE A 95 -5.38 3.86 5.28
C PHE A 95 -4.21 3.82 4.28
N ALA A 96 -3.00 3.71 4.84
CA ALA A 96 -1.78 3.49 4.06
C ALA A 96 -1.00 2.29 4.59
N VAL A 97 -0.22 1.65 3.72
CA VAL A 97 0.59 0.46 4.06
C VAL A 97 2.02 0.64 3.57
N GLU A 98 2.96 0.30 4.44
CA GLU A 98 4.40 0.26 4.18
C GLU A 98 4.90 -1.17 4.43
N CYS A 99 5.63 -1.74 3.48
CA CYS A 99 6.20 -3.09 3.58
C CYS A 99 7.63 -3.02 4.12
N LYS A 100 7.95 -3.82 5.13
CA LYS A 100 9.30 -3.95 5.68
C LYS A 100 9.66 -5.39 5.94
N SER A 101 10.90 -5.76 5.63
CA SER A 101 11.43 -7.10 5.93
C SER A 101 11.63 -7.35 7.43
N GLY A 102 11.80 -6.28 8.24
CA GLY A 102 11.92 -6.33 9.70
C GLY A 102 10.97 -5.36 10.39
N GLY A 103 10.39 -5.78 11.53
CA GLY A 103 9.20 -5.14 12.09
C GLY A 103 9.37 -4.22 13.30
N ARG A 104 10.57 -4.07 13.88
CA ARG A 104 10.69 -3.46 15.23
C ARG A 104 10.73 -1.94 15.27
N THR A 105 11.05 -1.29 14.18
CA THR A 105 11.21 0.18 14.15
C THR A 105 10.27 0.78 13.12
N LEU A 106 9.52 1.80 13.53
CA LEU A 106 8.63 2.51 12.62
C LEU A 106 9.41 3.21 11.52
N SER A 107 8.94 3.08 10.28
CA SER A 107 9.50 3.75 9.10
C SER A 107 9.51 5.27 9.30
N ARG A 108 10.65 5.88 8.97
CA ARG A 108 10.76 7.36 8.96
C ARG A 108 9.80 8.02 7.98
N ASN A 109 9.46 7.31 6.89
CA ASN A 109 8.49 7.79 5.92
C ASN A 109 7.09 7.87 6.54
N ILE A 110 6.67 6.86 7.31
CA ILE A 110 5.40 6.89 8.04
C ILE A 110 5.38 8.09 9.00
N SER A 111 6.40 8.26 9.83
CA SER A 111 6.49 9.38 10.78
C SER A 111 6.42 10.75 10.07
N TYR A 112 7.03 10.85 8.89
CA TYR A 112 6.99 12.07 8.08
C TYR A 112 5.59 12.36 7.51
N PHE A 113 4.96 11.36 6.88
CA PHE A 113 3.66 11.55 6.21
C PHE A 113 2.49 11.59 7.17
N ALA A 114 2.57 10.94 8.34
CA ALA A 114 1.55 10.98 9.37
C ALA A 114 1.22 12.41 9.85
N GLN A 115 2.22 13.28 9.85
CA GLN A 115 2.07 14.70 10.23
C GLN A 115 1.68 15.62 9.07
N ARG A 116 1.80 15.16 7.82
CA ARG A 116 1.71 15.99 6.59
C ARG A 116 0.68 15.54 5.60
N SER A 117 -0.05 14.49 5.92
CA SER A 117 -1.11 13.96 5.04
C SER A 117 -2.41 13.78 5.81
N PRO A 118 -3.56 13.77 5.12
CA PRO A 118 -4.86 13.49 5.73
C PRO A 118 -5.09 12.00 5.99
N ILE A 119 -4.10 11.14 5.76
CA ILE A 119 -4.22 9.69 5.96
C ILE A 119 -4.48 9.40 7.43
N PRO A 120 -5.60 8.73 7.77
CA PRO A 120 -6.00 8.55 9.17
C PRO A 120 -5.26 7.43 9.89
N CYS A 121 -4.72 6.44 9.15
CA CYS A 121 -4.05 5.28 9.72
C CYS A 121 -2.93 4.77 8.80
N PHE A 122 -1.83 4.33 9.39
CA PHE A 122 -0.70 3.71 8.70
C PHE A 122 -0.44 2.33 9.26
N TYR A 123 -0.28 1.35 8.37
CA TYR A 123 0.14 0.00 8.72
C TYR A 123 1.55 -0.25 8.18
N GLN A 124 2.48 -0.59 9.06
CA GLN A 124 3.77 -1.15 8.64
C GLN A 124 3.67 -2.67 8.78
N VAL A 125 3.78 -3.36 7.66
CA VAL A 125 3.59 -4.82 7.62
C VAL A 125 4.89 -5.57 7.41
N HIS A 126 4.97 -6.78 7.99
CA HIS A 126 6.10 -7.71 7.85
C HIS A 126 5.60 -9.16 7.73
N LEU A 127 6.48 -10.06 7.27
CA LEU A 127 6.12 -11.47 7.03
C LEU A 127 6.14 -12.35 8.28
N ASP A 128 6.85 -11.95 9.35
CA ASP A 128 6.94 -12.77 10.55
C ASP A 128 5.58 -12.88 11.27
N PRO A 129 4.92 -14.06 11.29
CA PRO A 129 3.59 -14.20 11.88
C PRO A 129 3.60 -14.09 13.41
N LYS A 130 4.78 -14.24 14.05
CA LYS A 130 4.99 -14.09 15.50
C LYS A 130 5.70 -12.78 15.85
N GLY A 131 5.91 -11.93 14.85
CA GLY A 131 6.60 -10.65 15.01
C GLY A 131 5.76 -9.61 15.74
N ASP A 132 6.34 -8.42 15.86
CA ASP A 132 5.78 -7.31 16.61
C ASP A 132 4.37 -6.92 16.11
N ASP A 133 3.50 -6.65 17.07
CA ASP A 133 2.20 -6.00 16.87
C ASP A 133 2.14 -4.83 17.86
N THR A 134 2.52 -3.65 17.37
CA THR A 134 2.76 -2.47 18.21
C THR A 134 2.08 -1.24 17.63
N GLU A 135 1.34 -0.53 18.47
CA GLU A 135 0.72 0.74 18.10
C GLU A 135 1.63 1.94 18.41
N TRP A 136 1.63 2.89 17.48
CA TRP A 136 2.36 4.15 17.55
C TRP A 136 1.37 5.31 17.40
N LEU A 137 0.73 5.70 18.51
CA LEU A 137 -0.37 6.66 18.51
C LEU A 137 0.00 8.02 17.91
N GLU A 138 1.19 8.54 18.21
CA GLU A 138 1.66 9.83 17.68
C GLU A 138 1.80 9.84 16.16
N ALA A 139 2.12 8.69 15.58
CA ALA A 139 2.24 8.51 14.12
C ALA A 139 0.98 7.92 13.50
N LYS A 140 -0.10 7.72 14.24
CA LYS A 140 -1.31 7.03 13.78
C LYS A 140 -0.98 5.71 13.08
N ALA A 141 0.00 4.97 13.59
CA ALA A 141 0.58 3.82 12.92
C ALA A 141 0.54 2.57 13.79
N ARG A 142 0.49 1.42 13.13
CA ARG A 142 0.60 0.11 13.75
C ARG A 142 1.59 -0.74 12.95
N ILE A 143 2.54 -1.36 13.65
CA ILE A 143 3.44 -2.38 13.09
C ILE A 143 2.78 -3.72 13.38
N LEU A 144 2.54 -4.54 12.36
CA LEU A 144 1.89 -5.84 12.55
C LEU A 144 2.29 -6.84 11.45
N PRO A 145 2.17 -8.16 11.74
CA PRO A 145 2.28 -9.19 10.72
C PRO A 145 1.26 -8.98 9.59
N PHE A 146 1.66 -9.23 8.35
CA PHE A 146 0.76 -9.07 7.21
C PHE A 146 -0.51 -9.94 7.32
N VAL A 147 -0.39 -11.14 7.89
CA VAL A 147 -1.55 -12.01 8.14
C VAL A 147 -2.61 -11.32 9.03
N LYS A 148 -2.18 -10.55 10.03
CA LYS A 148 -3.10 -9.78 10.87
C LYS A 148 -3.75 -8.63 10.13
N LEU A 149 -3.05 -7.98 9.19
CA LEU A 149 -3.68 -7.00 8.32
C LEU A 149 -4.76 -7.65 7.47
N CYS A 150 -4.50 -8.83 6.89
CA CYS A 150 -5.50 -9.59 6.14
C CYS A 150 -6.75 -9.90 7.00
N GLU A 151 -6.57 -10.32 8.25
CA GLU A 151 -7.67 -10.55 9.18
C GLU A 151 -8.48 -9.28 9.46
N LEU A 152 -7.81 -8.13 9.67
CA LEU A 152 -8.46 -6.84 9.88
C LEU A 152 -9.29 -6.39 8.67
N LEU A 153 -8.78 -6.65 7.46
CA LEU A 153 -9.44 -6.30 6.20
C LEU A 153 -10.42 -7.38 5.72
N ARG A 154 -10.52 -8.52 6.42
CA ARG A 154 -11.36 -9.68 6.06
C ARG A 154 -11.03 -10.25 4.68
N LEU A 155 -9.75 -10.37 4.37
CA LEU A 155 -9.21 -10.89 3.12
C LEU A 155 -9.01 -12.39 3.13
#